data_725f1f5c4e0bf0db9122982ce877121b
#
_entry.id   725f1f5c4e0bf0db9122982ce877121b
#
_cell.length_a   1.000
_cell.length_b   1.000
_cell.length_c   1.000
_cell.angle_alpha   90.00
_cell.angle_beta   90.00
_cell.angle_gamma   90.00
#
_symmetry.space_group_name_H-M   'P 1'
#
loop_
_entity.id
_entity.type
_entity.pdbx_description
1 polymer ?
#
loop_
_entity_poly.entity_id
_entity_poly.type
_entity_poly.pdbx_seq_one_letter_code
_entity_poly.pdbx_strand_id
1 'polypeptide(L)'
;MHASMFFSYMRYLVGRFFKILPIKESGEDTLAVYIGSLQSELMGCQRFLVTIQDDPEFITLLSILQYMKDNPDCSVKCVRREVFRAINICNRLKAAYSDGTATDADAEVCDA
;
A
#
# COMPACT_ATOMS: atom_id res chain seq x y z
N MET A 1 1.79 5.42 -15.91
CA MET A 1 2.94 4.92 -15.11
C MET A 1 3.44 3.63 -15.72
N HIS A 2 4.73 3.54 -15.88
CA HIS A 2 5.35 2.32 -16.40
C HIS A 2 5.21 1.17 -15.41
N ALA A 3 5.20 -0.05 -15.93
CA ALA A 3 5.10 -1.23 -15.07
C ALA A 3 6.23 -1.26 -14.03
N SER A 4 7.45 -0.87 -14.41
CA SER A 4 8.56 -0.86 -13.47
C SER A 4 8.39 0.19 -12.38
N MET A 5 7.79 1.34 -12.71
CA MET A 5 7.51 2.36 -11.70
C MET A 5 6.41 1.89 -10.75
N PHE A 6 5.40 1.22 -11.29
CA PHE A 6 4.35 0.66 -10.46
C PHE A 6 4.91 -0.38 -9.50
N PHE A 7 5.75 -1.27 -10.02
CA PHE A 7 6.39 -2.31 -9.22
C PHE A 7 7.21 -1.69 -8.09
N SER A 8 8.00 -0.68 -8.41
CA SER A 8 8.83 0.00 -7.41
C SER A 8 7.98 0.70 -6.36
N TYR A 9 6.88 1.29 -6.79
CA TYR A 9 5.98 1.96 -5.86
C TYR A 9 5.33 0.98 -4.91
N MET A 10 4.93 -0.19 -5.41
CA MET A 10 4.34 -1.21 -4.54
C MET A 10 5.35 -1.71 -3.52
N ARG A 11 6.61 -1.87 -3.91
CA ARG A 11 7.67 -2.23 -2.97
C ARG A 11 7.86 -1.16 -1.90
N TYR A 12 7.80 0.09 -2.32
CA TYR A 12 7.89 1.22 -1.40
C TYR A 12 6.73 1.18 -0.39
N LEU A 13 5.53 0.91 -0.87
CA LEU A 13 4.36 0.84 0.01
C LEU A 13 4.49 -0.28 1.04
N VAL A 14 5.00 -1.43 0.63
CA VAL A 14 5.23 -2.53 1.57
C VAL A 14 6.09 -2.03 2.73
N GLY A 15 7.17 -1.31 2.44
CA GLY A 15 8.02 -0.74 3.48
C GLY A 15 7.29 0.26 4.36
N ARG A 16 6.42 1.08 3.74
CA ARG A 16 5.64 2.06 4.50
C ARG A 16 4.67 1.37 5.45
N PHE A 17 4.03 0.28 5.00
CA PHE A 17 3.13 -0.47 5.88
C PHE A 17 3.88 -1.14 7.02
N PHE A 18 5.06 -1.69 6.76
CA PHE A 18 5.87 -2.30 7.83
C PHE A 18 6.22 -1.29 8.92
N LYS A 19 6.43 -0.04 8.58
CA LYS A 19 6.80 0.97 9.58
C LYS A 19 5.69 1.26 10.58
N ILE A 20 4.45 0.89 10.27
CA ILE A 20 3.35 1.08 11.20
C ILE A 20 3.58 0.27 12.49
N LEU A 21 4.18 -0.91 12.36
CA LEU A 21 4.35 -1.81 13.50
C LEU A 21 5.23 -1.21 14.60
N PRO A 22 6.47 -0.76 14.32
CA PRO A 22 7.28 -0.17 15.38
C PRO A 22 6.67 1.10 15.96
N ILE A 23 5.97 1.89 15.15
CA ILE A 23 5.32 3.09 15.67
C ILE A 23 4.21 2.71 16.64
N LYS A 24 3.42 1.69 16.30
CA LYS A 24 2.36 1.21 17.17
C LYS A 24 2.93 0.65 18.47
N GLU A 25 4.02 -0.14 18.35
CA GLU A 25 4.63 -0.77 19.51
C GLU A 25 5.25 0.24 20.46
N SER A 26 5.73 1.36 19.94
CA SER A 26 6.31 2.40 20.77
C SER A 26 5.25 3.18 21.55
N GLY A 27 3.99 3.07 21.16
CA GLY A 27 2.91 3.76 21.83
C GLY A 27 2.88 5.26 21.59
N GLU A 28 3.54 5.74 20.53
CA GLU A 28 3.60 7.15 20.26
C GLU A 28 2.33 7.66 19.57
N ASP A 29 2.03 8.93 19.82
CA ASP A 29 0.85 9.56 19.23
C ASP A 29 1.01 9.80 17.75
N THR A 30 2.22 9.66 17.23
CA THR A 30 2.51 9.91 15.82
C THR A 30 1.89 8.89 14.89
N LEU A 31 1.38 7.78 15.42
CA LEU A 31 0.81 6.75 14.56
C LEU A 31 -0.36 7.28 13.72
N ALA A 32 -1.27 8.02 14.33
CA ALA A 32 -2.41 8.56 13.60
C ALA A 32 -1.96 9.51 12.49
N VAL A 33 -0.95 10.31 12.76
CA VAL A 33 -0.39 11.24 11.78
C VAL A 33 0.25 10.45 10.64
N TYR A 34 1.00 9.41 10.98
CA TYR A 34 1.65 8.58 9.97
C TYR A 34 0.64 7.90 9.06
N ILE A 35 -0.40 7.30 9.65
CA ILE A 35 -1.43 6.63 8.89
C ILE A 35 -2.18 7.62 8.00
N GLY A 36 -2.50 8.79 8.53
CA GLY A 36 -3.17 9.83 7.76
C GLY A 36 -2.33 10.29 6.58
N SER A 37 -1.03 10.43 6.79
CA SER A 37 -0.10 10.81 5.74
C SER A 37 -0.05 9.76 4.63
N LEU A 38 0.02 8.49 5.01
CA LEU A 38 0.06 7.40 4.04
C LEU A 38 -1.27 7.31 3.28
N GLN A 39 -2.38 7.50 3.98
CA GLN A 39 -3.69 7.51 3.36
C GLN A 39 -3.80 8.62 2.33
N SER A 40 -3.35 9.81 2.67
CA SER A 40 -3.39 10.96 1.76
C SER A 40 -2.49 10.72 0.55
N GLU A 41 -1.35 10.10 0.77
CA GLU A 41 -0.44 9.76 -0.32
C GLU A 41 -1.11 8.81 -1.31
N LEU A 42 -1.76 7.76 -0.81
CA LEU A 42 -2.43 6.80 -1.67
C LEU A 42 -3.60 7.43 -2.41
N MET A 43 -4.36 8.28 -1.76
CA MET A 43 -5.46 8.97 -2.40
C MET A 43 -4.97 9.90 -3.49
N GLY A 44 -3.84 10.57 -3.25
CA GLY A 44 -3.23 11.41 -4.27
C GLY A 44 -2.69 10.62 -5.44
N CYS A 45 -2.09 9.46 -5.16
CA CYS A 45 -1.54 8.60 -6.21
C CYS A 45 -2.62 7.91 -7.02
N GLN A 46 -3.83 7.79 -6.49
CA GLN A 46 -4.92 7.12 -7.19
C GLN A 46 -5.13 7.69 -8.58
N ARG A 47 -4.93 8.99 -8.73
CA ARG A 47 -5.08 9.65 -10.01
C ARG A 47 -4.01 9.24 -11.01
N PHE A 48 -2.82 8.94 -10.52
CA PHE A 48 -1.71 8.53 -11.36
C PHE A 48 -1.73 7.03 -11.63
N LEU A 49 -2.41 6.30 -10.77
CA LEU A 49 -2.51 4.84 -10.89
C LEU A 49 -3.86 4.49 -11.53
N VAL A 50 -4.10 5.07 -12.70
CA VAL A 50 -5.38 4.94 -13.38
C VAL A 50 -5.77 3.47 -13.57
N THR A 51 -4.78 2.62 -13.83
CA THR A 51 -5.01 1.21 -14.06
C THR A 51 -5.67 0.52 -12.86
N ILE A 52 -5.36 0.97 -11.65
CA ILE A 52 -5.83 0.30 -10.44
C ILE A 52 -6.76 1.14 -9.59
N GLN A 53 -7.09 2.36 -10.04
CA GLN A 53 -7.87 3.26 -9.19
C GLN A 53 -9.23 2.66 -8.81
N ASP A 54 -9.79 1.81 -9.66
CA ASP A 54 -11.07 1.16 -9.40
C ASP A 54 -10.90 -0.29 -8.96
N ASP A 55 -9.68 -0.76 -8.77
CA ASP A 55 -9.44 -2.13 -8.33
C ASP A 55 -9.90 -2.29 -6.89
N PRO A 56 -10.74 -3.29 -6.61
CA PRO A 56 -11.24 -3.50 -5.25
C PRO A 56 -10.12 -3.68 -4.22
N GLU A 57 -9.00 -4.27 -4.59
CA GLU A 57 -7.90 -4.45 -3.66
C GLU A 57 -7.22 -3.13 -3.31
N PHE A 58 -7.11 -2.22 -4.28
CA PHE A 58 -6.56 -0.90 -3.99
C PHE A 58 -7.49 -0.14 -3.04
N ILE A 59 -8.79 -0.25 -3.27
CA ILE A 59 -9.78 0.38 -2.39
C ILE A 59 -9.71 -0.24 -1.00
N THR A 60 -9.47 -1.55 -0.91
CA THR A 60 -9.31 -2.22 0.37
C THR A 60 -8.11 -1.69 1.14
N LEU A 61 -7.01 -1.35 0.45
CA LEU A 61 -5.87 -0.73 1.12
C LEU A 61 -6.28 0.54 1.83
N LEU A 62 -7.04 1.39 1.16
CA LEU A 62 -7.52 2.63 1.77
C LEU A 62 -8.42 2.35 2.97
N SER A 63 -9.26 1.32 2.85
CA SER A 63 -10.14 0.92 3.95
C SER A 63 -9.37 0.41 5.15
N ILE A 64 -8.29 -0.32 4.93
CA ILE A 64 -7.44 -0.82 6.01
C ILE A 64 -6.84 0.35 6.78
N LEU A 65 -6.33 1.36 6.07
CA LEU A 65 -5.77 2.54 6.70
C LEU A 65 -6.83 3.29 7.48
N GLN A 66 -8.03 3.43 6.91
CA GLN A 66 -9.12 4.10 7.58
C GLN A 66 -9.53 3.37 8.85
N TYR A 67 -9.58 2.04 8.80
CA TYR A 67 -9.90 1.23 9.97
C TYR A 67 -8.91 1.48 11.10
N MET A 68 -7.62 1.45 10.80
CA MET A 68 -6.60 1.69 11.83
C MET A 68 -6.67 3.11 12.37
N LYS A 69 -7.00 4.07 11.52
CA LYS A 69 -7.14 5.46 11.94
C LYS A 69 -8.34 5.65 12.86
N ASP A 70 -9.43 4.96 12.56
CA ASP A 70 -10.66 5.07 13.34
C ASP A 70 -10.63 4.27 14.63
N ASN A 71 -9.68 3.34 14.75
CA ASN A 71 -9.58 2.47 15.91
C ASN A 71 -8.19 2.56 16.55
N PRO A 72 -7.85 3.73 17.10
CA PRO A 72 -6.51 3.95 17.65
C PRO A 72 -6.21 3.03 18.83
N ASP A 73 -7.25 2.49 19.48
CA ASP A 73 -7.07 1.64 20.66
C ASP A 73 -6.94 0.17 20.30
N CYS A 74 -7.00 -0.19 19.01
CA CYS A 74 -6.88 -1.60 18.68
C CYS A 74 -5.49 -2.11 19.07
N SER A 75 -5.43 -3.41 19.42
CA SER A 75 -4.22 -4.00 19.93
C SER A 75 -3.11 -4.06 18.89
N VAL A 76 -1.87 -4.24 19.37
CA VAL A 76 -0.73 -4.46 18.48
C VAL A 76 -1.00 -5.67 17.58
N LYS A 77 -1.61 -6.72 18.14
CA LYS A 77 -1.93 -7.90 17.36
C LYS A 77 -2.90 -7.58 16.22
N CYS A 78 -3.90 -6.75 16.50
CA CYS A 78 -4.87 -6.32 15.50
C CYS A 78 -4.20 -5.51 14.40
N VAL A 79 -3.34 -4.56 14.79
CA VAL A 79 -2.63 -3.73 13.82
C VAL A 79 -1.72 -4.60 12.95
N ARG A 80 -1.04 -5.57 13.58
CA ARG A 80 -0.17 -6.47 12.82
C ARG A 80 -0.94 -7.23 11.76
N ARG A 81 -2.11 -7.74 12.11
CA ARG A 81 -2.96 -8.45 11.17
C ARG A 81 -3.34 -7.56 9.99
N GLU A 82 -3.73 -6.32 10.28
CA GLU A 82 -4.13 -5.40 9.21
C GLU A 82 -2.95 -4.99 8.34
N VAL A 83 -1.79 -4.79 8.94
CA VAL A 83 -0.58 -4.45 8.20
C VAL A 83 -0.21 -5.58 7.24
N PHE A 84 -0.23 -6.82 7.71
CA PHE A 84 0.11 -7.94 6.83
C PHE A 84 -0.94 -8.16 5.75
N ARG A 85 -2.21 -7.87 6.04
CA ARG A 85 -3.24 -7.89 5.01
C ARG A 85 -2.91 -6.89 3.91
N ALA A 86 -2.54 -5.68 4.31
CA ALA A 86 -2.19 -4.63 3.35
C ALA A 86 -0.97 -5.02 2.52
N ILE A 87 0.04 -5.59 3.17
CA ILE A 87 1.25 -6.03 2.48
C ILE A 87 0.93 -7.10 1.45
N ASN A 88 0.07 -8.06 1.82
CA ASN A 88 -0.34 -9.11 0.89
C ASN A 88 -1.09 -8.52 -0.30
N ILE A 89 -1.92 -7.51 -0.06
CA ILE A 89 -2.62 -6.83 -1.16
C ILE A 89 -1.61 -6.15 -2.08
N CYS A 90 -0.63 -5.46 -1.53
CA CYS A 90 0.40 -4.82 -2.35
C CYS A 90 1.13 -5.83 -3.21
N ASN A 91 1.44 -7.00 -2.64
CA ASN A 91 2.13 -8.04 -3.39
C ASN A 91 1.25 -8.62 -4.48
N ARG A 92 -0.04 -8.78 -4.24
CA ARG A 92 -0.96 -9.26 -5.26
C ARG A 92 -1.13 -8.24 -6.38
N LEU A 93 -1.25 -6.97 -6.05
CA LEU A 93 -1.34 -5.91 -7.05
C LEU A 93 -0.06 -5.86 -7.88
N LYS A 94 1.09 -5.98 -7.21
CA LYS A 94 2.37 -5.98 -7.88
C LYS A 94 2.46 -7.11 -8.89
N ALA A 95 2.05 -8.31 -8.50
CA ALA A 95 2.10 -9.46 -9.40
C ALA A 95 1.10 -9.31 -10.55
N ALA A 96 -0.13 -8.88 -10.22
CA ALA A 96 -1.19 -8.80 -11.23
C ALA A 96 -0.89 -7.78 -12.32
N TYR A 97 -0.43 -6.61 -11.91
CA TYR A 97 -0.26 -5.52 -12.88
C TYR A 97 1.13 -5.50 -13.50
N SER A 98 2.12 -6.02 -12.80
CA SER A 98 3.45 -6.13 -13.38
C SER A 98 3.47 -7.18 -14.48
N ASP A 99 2.87 -8.33 -14.22
CA ASP A 99 2.83 -9.40 -15.20
C ASP A 99 1.98 -9.01 -16.40
N GLY A 100 0.78 -8.50 -16.14
CA GLY A 100 -0.15 -8.18 -17.19
C GLY A 100 0.32 -7.07 -18.09
N THR A 101 0.93 -6.05 -17.51
CA THR A 101 1.40 -4.91 -18.29
C THR A 101 2.77 -5.13 -18.86
N ALA A 102 3.53 -6.02 -18.25
CA ALA A 102 4.90 -6.28 -18.70
C ALA A 102 4.93 -6.87 -20.09
N THR A 103 3.84 -7.40 -20.52
CA THR A 103 3.79 -7.89 -21.89
C THR A 103 4.04 -6.79 -22.88
N ASP A 104 3.88 -5.62 -22.43
CA ASP A 104 4.22 -4.54 -23.30
C ASP A 104 5.65 -4.23 -23.19
N ALA A 105 5.98 -4.36 -23.34
CA ALA A 105 7.10 -4.05 -23.01
C ALA A 105 7.85 -3.58 -22.12
N ASP A 106 7.11 -3.90 -21.74
CA ASP A 106 7.86 -3.64 -21.16
C ASP A 106 8.61 -3.70 -20.92
N ALA A 107 8.11 -4.14 -20.94
CA ALA A 107 8.71 -4.33 -20.59
C ALA A 107 9.71 -4.34 -20.71
N GLU A 108 9.69 -4.57 -21.18
CA GLU A 108 10.66 -4.65 -21.15
C GLU A 108 11.43 -4.14 -20.84
N VAL A 109 10.88 -4.00 -20.84
CA VAL A 109 11.59 -3.60 -20.37
C VAL A 109 12.18 -3.35 -19.87
N CYS A 110 11.93 -3.50 -19.75
CA CYS A 110 12.53 -3.36 -19.14
C CYS A 110 13.20 -3.25 -18.68
N ASP A 111 13.16 -3.40 -18.65
CA ASP A 111 13.88 -3.37 -18.05
C ASP A 111 14.47 -3.39 -17.62
N ALA A 112 14.32 -3.61 -17.69
CA ALA A 112 14.83 -3.66 -17.12
C ALA A 112 15.19 -3.55 -16.67
#